data_f1cb65c31361cee53df7952f9d6e89fb
#
_entry.id   f1cb65c31361cee53df7952f9d6e89fb
#
_cell.length_a   1.000
_cell.length_b   1.000
_cell.length_c   1.000
_cell.angle_alpha   90.00
_cell.angle_beta   90.00
_cell.angle_gamma   90.00
#
_symmetry.space_group_name_H-M   'P 1'
#
loop_
_entity.id
_entity.type
_entity.pdbx_description
1 polymer ?
#
loop_
_entity_poly.entity_id
_entity_poly.type
_entity_poly.pdbx_seq_one_letter_code
_entity_poly.pdbx_strand_id
1 'polypeptide(L)'
;MFHILGISETKDERAIKKAYMDKLRSTNPEDDAEGFKRLRQAYEEAAAFAREPEEEQEEEGPKTEVDFWIGRVDRLYQDLMSRADEGQWDKVLSDPVCEELDTALEAKEKLFVYLLNHIRLPHNIWKLIDEKFEVLEDMEDLKQRFPADFLNYIAYYIENPTFIPYGYFRYDSLKEEPVNGDGYIDGYLKVKHQIDDGEREGCLEALDELEAFDLYHPYEDVERIRLYCGMGRAEEGSKLADRLLAEYPDDEY
;
A
#
# COMPACT_ATOMS: atom_id res chain seq x y z
N MET A 1 -28.77 -0.82 0.07
CA MET A 1 -29.50 -1.75 0.95
C MET A 1 -30.57 -1.05 1.81
N PHE A 2 -30.26 -0.08 2.67
CA PHE A 2 -31.21 0.54 3.61
C PHE A 2 -32.44 1.20 2.97
N HIS A 3 -32.30 1.84 1.81
CA HIS A 3 -33.45 2.43 1.08
C HIS A 3 -34.47 1.38 0.62
N ILE A 4 -34.04 0.13 0.32
CA ILE A 4 -34.92 -0.97 -0.05
C ILE A 4 -35.73 -1.41 1.19
N LEU A 5 -35.10 -1.41 2.36
CA LEU A 5 -35.76 -1.70 3.65
C LEU A 5 -36.66 -0.54 4.10
N GLY A 6 -36.47 0.66 3.56
CA GLY A 6 -37.25 1.85 3.90
C GLY A 6 -36.88 2.48 5.24
N ILE A 7 -35.63 2.32 5.66
CA ILE A 7 -35.03 2.91 6.86
C ILE A 7 -33.76 3.67 6.54
N SER A 8 -33.33 4.54 7.44
CA SER A 8 -32.02 5.17 7.40
C SER A 8 -30.95 4.14 7.80
N GLU A 9 -29.70 4.43 7.41
CA GLU A 9 -28.54 3.62 7.79
C GLU A 9 -28.46 3.49 9.33
N THR A 10 -28.26 2.25 9.80
CA THR A 10 -28.23 1.95 11.24
C THR A 10 -27.54 0.62 11.48
N LYS A 11 -26.83 0.49 12.61
CA LYS A 11 -26.27 -0.77 13.13
C LYS A 11 -27.22 -1.51 14.10
N ASP A 12 -28.43 -0.98 14.33
CA ASP A 12 -29.43 -1.67 15.17
C ASP A 12 -30.05 -2.86 14.41
N GLU A 13 -29.55 -4.07 14.70
CA GLU A 13 -30.07 -5.32 14.13
C GLU A 13 -31.57 -5.51 14.33
N ARG A 14 -32.14 -4.97 15.44
CA ARG A 14 -33.57 -5.09 15.72
C ARG A 14 -34.38 -4.21 14.78
N ALA A 15 -33.89 -2.99 14.53
CA ALA A 15 -34.51 -2.07 13.58
C ALA A 15 -34.44 -2.62 12.16
N ILE A 16 -33.30 -3.17 11.73
CA ILE A 16 -33.11 -3.79 10.42
C ILE A 16 -34.06 -4.98 10.26
N LYS A 17 -34.11 -5.89 11.24
CA LYS A 17 -34.99 -7.05 11.22
C LYS A 17 -36.46 -6.65 11.17
N LYS A 18 -36.85 -5.63 11.94
CA LYS A 18 -38.22 -5.12 11.96
C LYS A 18 -38.61 -4.57 10.59
N ALA A 19 -37.77 -3.73 10.00
CA ALA A 19 -38.01 -3.15 8.67
C ALA A 19 -38.14 -4.24 7.59
N TYR A 20 -37.29 -5.26 7.62
CA TYR A 20 -37.39 -6.43 6.74
C TYR A 20 -38.75 -7.14 6.89
N MET A 21 -39.15 -7.45 8.13
CA MET A 21 -40.41 -8.13 8.40
C MET A 21 -41.65 -7.32 7.99
N ASP A 22 -41.60 -6.00 8.14
CA ASP A 22 -42.69 -5.12 7.72
C ASP A 22 -42.81 -5.07 6.18
N LYS A 23 -41.68 -5.02 5.46
CA LYS A 23 -41.65 -5.09 3.98
C LYS A 23 -42.04 -6.46 3.46
N LEU A 24 -41.64 -7.52 4.14
CA LEU A 24 -41.95 -8.90 3.76
C LEU A 24 -43.46 -9.15 3.76
N ARG A 25 -44.24 -8.53 4.65
CA ARG A 25 -45.70 -8.63 4.70
C ARG A 25 -46.38 -8.10 3.45
N SER A 26 -45.74 -7.15 2.74
CA SER A 26 -46.26 -6.55 1.52
C SER A 26 -45.64 -7.12 0.24
N THR A 27 -44.64 -8.03 0.35
CA THR A 27 -43.95 -8.64 -0.79
C THR A 27 -44.20 -10.14 -0.77
N ASN A 28 -45.15 -10.60 -1.59
CA ASN A 28 -45.47 -12.00 -1.68
C ASN A 28 -44.50 -12.67 -2.71
N PRO A 29 -43.77 -13.74 -2.30
CA PRO A 29 -42.86 -14.46 -3.19
C PRO A 29 -43.51 -15.05 -4.45
N GLU A 30 -44.79 -15.35 -4.39
CA GLU A 30 -45.55 -15.91 -5.51
C GLU A 30 -45.95 -14.86 -6.54
N ASP A 31 -46.10 -13.60 -6.12
CA ASP A 31 -46.52 -12.49 -6.99
C ASP A 31 -45.33 -11.65 -7.48
N ASP A 32 -44.24 -11.52 -6.67
CA ASP A 32 -43.04 -10.73 -6.98
C ASP A 32 -41.76 -11.42 -6.47
N ALA A 33 -41.36 -12.45 -7.16
CA ALA A 33 -40.16 -13.23 -6.85
C ALA A 33 -38.86 -12.38 -6.93
N GLU A 34 -38.78 -11.42 -7.85
CA GLU A 34 -37.63 -10.52 -8.00
C GLU A 34 -37.57 -9.47 -6.86
N GLY A 35 -38.70 -8.91 -6.48
CA GLY A 35 -38.78 -8.02 -5.31
C GLY A 35 -38.41 -8.72 -4.02
N PHE A 36 -38.88 -9.95 -3.85
CA PHE A 36 -38.51 -10.79 -2.68
C PHE A 36 -37.01 -11.06 -2.62
N LYS A 37 -36.38 -11.42 -3.73
CA LYS A 37 -34.94 -11.67 -3.82
C LYS A 37 -34.13 -10.41 -3.46
N ARG A 38 -34.53 -9.23 -4.02
CA ARG A 38 -33.89 -7.93 -3.71
C ARG A 38 -34.07 -7.54 -2.25
N LEU A 39 -35.25 -7.75 -1.69
CA LEU A 39 -35.53 -7.45 -0.28
C LEU A 39 -34.68 -8.34 0.65
N ARG A 40 -34.57 -9.62 0.34
CA ARG A 40 -33.73 -10.56 1.08
C ARG A 40 -32.23 -10.19 1.03
N GLN A 41 -31.75 -9.90 -0.15
CA GLN A 41 -30.35 -9.45 -0.34
C GLN A 41 -30.09 -8.17 0.46
N ALA A 42 -30.97 -7.17 0.39
CA ALA A 42 -30.83 -5.92 1.15
C ALA A 42 -30.81 -6.17 2.67
N TYR A 43 -31.57 -7.15 3.17
CA TYR A 43 -31.54 -7.54 4.58
C TYR A 43 -30.22 -8.22 4.96
N GLU A 44 -29.73 -9.16 4.14
CA GLU A 44 -28.46 -9.86 4.38
C GLU A 44 -27.29 -8.88 4.40
N GLU A 45 -27.25 -7.92 3.45
CA GLU A 45 -26.25 -6.86 3.40
C GLU A 45 -26.34 -5.91 4.60
N ALA A 46 -27.55 -5.50 5.02
CA ALA A 46 -27.73 -4.62 6.17
C ALA A 46 -27.40 -5.34 7.49
N ALA A 47 -27.69 -6.63 7.60
CA ALA A 47 -27.33 -7.44 8.76
C ALA A 47 -25.83 -7.71 8.85
N ALA A 48 -25.14 -7.85 7.72
CA ALA A 48 -23.67 -7.92 7.67
C ALA A 48 -23.05 -6.61 8.13
N PHE A 49 -23.51 -5.46 7.61
CA PHE A 49 -23.08 -4.14 8.03
C PHE A 49 -23.27 -3.88 9.53
N ALA A 50 -24.38 -4.36 10.11
CA ALA A 50 -24.62 -4.21 11.55
C ALA A 50 -23.68 -5.04 12.42
N ARG A 51 -23.14 -6.14 11.87
CA ARG A 51 -22.21 -7.03 12.57
C ARG A 51 -20.74 -6.65 12.36
N GLU A 52 -20.45 -5.79 11.40
CA GLU A 52 -19.12 -5.20 11.29
C GLU A 52 -18.82 -4.47 12.61
N PRO A 53 -17.69 -4.77 13.29
CA PRO A 53 -17.30 -4.02 14.45
C PRO A 53 -17.39 -2.54 14.09
N GLU A 54 -17.94 -1.72 14.95
CA GLU A 54 -17.70 -0.29 14.86
C GLU A 54 -16.17 -0.19 14.85
N GLU A 55 -15.59 0.36 13.78
CA GLU A 55 -14.29 0.99 13.94
C GLU A 55 -14.52 1.98 15.07
N GLU A 56 -14.08 1.61 16.28
CA GLU A 56 -13.98 2.56 17.36
C GLU A 56 -13.17 3.70 16.75
N GLN A 57 -13.86 4.79 16.39
CA GLN A 57 -13.21 6.07 16.27
C GLN A 57 -12.73 6.31 17.69
N GLU A 58 -11.48 5.86 17.96
CA GLU A 58 -10.75 6.33 19.11
C GLU A 58 -10.92 7.84 19.02
N GLU A 59 -11.63 8.44 19.98
CA GLU A 59 -11.65 9.88 20.13
C GLU A 59 -10.18 10.28 20.15
N GLU A 60 -9.70 10.87 19.03
CA GLU A 60 -8.31 11.30 18.94
C GLU A 60 -8.10 12.22 20.13
N GLY A 61 -7.44 11.71 21.15
CA GLY A 61 -6.97 12.51 22.26
C GLY A 61 -6.11 13.65 21.71
N PRO A 62 -5.79 14.67 22.51
CA PRO A 62 -4.96 15.76 22.03
C PRO A 62 -3.67 15.19 21.43
N LYS A 63 -3.39 15.53 20.15
CA LYS A 63 -2.21 15.06 19.42
C LYS A 63 -0.94 15.35 20.23
N THR A 64 -0.14 14.32 20.46
CA THR A 64 1.13 14.40 21.16
C THR A 64 2.24 14.90 20.24
N GLU A 65 3.41 15.24 20.77
CA GLU A 65 4.59 15.56 19.97
C GLU A 65 4.99 14.39 19.07
N VAL A 66 4.81 13.15 19.56
CA VAL A 66 5.03 11.92 18.76
C VAL A 66 4.06 11.82 17.59
N ASP A 67 2.79 12.20 17.75
CA ASP A 67 1.81 12.21 16.67
C ASP A 67 2.17 13.22 15.57
N PHE A 68 2.64 14.40 15.97
CA PHE A 68 3.14 15.39 15.01
C PHE A 68 4.40 14.90 14.28
N TRP A 69 5.25 14.16 14.97
CA TRP A 69 6.45 13.57 14.39
C TRP A 69 6.08 12.46 13.37
N ILE A 70 5.18 11.55 13.70
CA ILE A 70 4.67 10.53 12.76
C ILE A 70 4.05 11.19 11.52
N GLY A 71 3.34 12.31 11.67
CA GLY A 71 2.83 13.07 10.52
C GLY A 71 3.94 13.66 9.62
N ARG A 72 5.17 13.82 10.12
CA ARG A 72 6.33 14.18 9.29
C ARG A 72 6.91 12.95 8.57
N VAL A 73 6.97 11.81 9.26
CA VAL A 73 7.34 10.52 8.67
C VAL A 73 6.40 10.18 7.51
N ASP A 74 5.09 10.30 7.73
CA ASP A 74 4.08 10.05 6.70
C ASP A 74 4.29 10.94 5.46
N ARG A 75 4.52 12.24 5.63
CA ARG A 75 4.79 13.12 4.49
C ARG A 75 6.03 12.72 3.66
N LEU A 76 7.09 12.24 4.32
CA LEU A 76 8.28 11.73 3.62
C LEU A 76 7.96 10.42 2.88
N TYR A 77 7.14 9.57 3.48
CA TYR A 77 6.78 8.30 2.89
C TYR A 77 5.88 8.46 1.66
N GLN A 78 4.90 9.37 1.70
CA GLN A 78 3.92 9.55 0.62
C GLN A 78 4.53 10.10 -0.67
N ASP A 79 5.61 10.89 -0.60
CA ASP A 79 6.33 11.38 -1.78
C ASP A 79 7.54 10.50 -2.08
N LEU A 80 7.54 9.82 -3.23
CA LEU A 80 8.60 8.87 -3.62
C LEU A 80 10.00 9.49 -3.66
N MET A 81 10.12 10.77 -4.03
CA MET A 81 11.42 11.45 -4.07
C MET A 81 11.93 11.71 -2.65
N SER A 82 11.07 12.20 -1.76
CA SER A 82 11.39 12.39 -0.34
C SER A 82 11.61 11.07 0.38
N ARG A 83 10.88 10.01 -0.03
CA ARG A 83 11.01 8.65 0.50
C ARG A 83 12.42 8.09 0.33
N ALA A 84 13.12 8.46 -0.73
CA ALA A 84 14.49 8.06 -1.02
C ALA A 84 15.57 9.03 -0.49
N ASP A 85 15.18 10.20 0.00
CA ASP A 85 16.09 11.25 0.47
C ASP A 85 16.58 10.98 1.89
N GLU A 86 17.75 10.37 2.00
CA GLU A 86 18.40 10.04 3.27
C GLU A 86 18.57 11.25 4.19
N GLY A 87 18.89 12.43 3.62
CA GLY A 87 19.08 13.65 4.42
C GLY A 87 17.80 14.19 5.03
N GLN A 88 16.63 13.96 4.40
CA GLN A 88 15.35 14.32 4.98
C GLN A 88 14.95 13.32 6.08
N TRP A 89 15.18 12.02 5.86
CA TRP A 89 14.93 10.99 6.86
C TRP A 89 15.84 11.15 8.07
N ASP A 90 17.14 11.40 7.89
CA ASP A 90 18.06 11.63 9.01
C ASP A 90 17.58 12.79 9.91
N LYS A 91 17.10 13.89 9.33
CA LYS A 91 16.53 15.01 10.09
C LYS A 91 15.30 14.62 10.89
N VAL A 92 14.41 13.80 10.32
CA VAL A 92 13.19 13.38 11.02
C VAL A 92 13.50 12.35 12.09
N LEU A 93 14.40 11.42 11.83
CA LEU A 93 14.79 10.38 12.80
C LEU A 93 15.74 10.90 13.89
N SER A 94 16.40 12.04 13.69
CA SER A 94 17.20 12.75 14.68
C SER A 94 16.41 13.81 15.47
N ASP A 95 15.08 13.79 15.39
CA ASP A 95 14.23 14.67 16.18
C ASP A 95 14.35 14.34 17.68
N PRO A 96 14.36 15.32 18.59
CA PRO A 96 14.40 15.10 20.04
C PRO A 96 13.39 14.07 20.57
N VAL A 97 12.21 13.99 19.95
CA VAL A 97 11.18 12.98 20.25
C VAL A 97 11.70 11.54 20.17
N CYS A 98 12.69 11.27 19.32
CA CYS A 98 13.29 9.95 19.17
C CYS A 98 14.40 9.65 20.20
N GLU A 99 14.88 10.65 20.94
CA GLU A 99 16.03 10.53 21.85
C GLU A 99 15.65 10.76 23.33
N GLU A 100 14.58 11.50 23.60
CA GLU A 100 14.15 11.82 24.95
C GLU A 100 13.51 10.60 25.63
N LEU A 101 13.86 10.37 26.91
CA LEU A 101 13.42 9.19 27.69
C LEU A 101 11.90 9.03 27.76
N ASP A 102 11.17 10.14 27.74
CA ASP A 102 9.71 10.15 27.91
C ASP A 102 8.97 9.82 26.60
N THR A 103 9.60 10.00 25.44
CA THR A 103 8.96 9.89 24.12
C THR A 103 9.60 8.87 23.20
N ALA A 104 10.88 8.53 23.36
CA ALA A 104 11.62 7.67 22.44
C ALA A 104 10.98 6.28 22.25
N LEU A 105 10.50 5.66 23.33
CA LEU A 105 9.86 4.36 23.26
C LEU A 105 8.52 4.43 22.48
N GLU A 106 7.71 5.45 22.75
CA GLU A 106 6.46 5.69 22.05
C GLU A 106 6.70 6.02 20.57
N ALA A 107 7.74 6.81 20.28
CA ALA A 107 8.13 7.15 18.91
C ALA A 107 8.54 5.89 18.11
N LYS A 108 9.41 5.04 18.71
CA LYS A 108 9.79 3.74 18.12
C LYS A 108 8.56 2.88 17.83
N GLU A 109 7.67 2.73 18.81
CA GLU A 109 6.48 1.89 18.68
C GLU A 109 5.52 2.41 17.60
N LYS A 110 5.21 3.72 17.60
CA LYS A 110 4.36 4.34 16.57
C LYS A 110 4.96 4.27 15.17
N LEU A 111 6.30 4.41 15.05
CA LEU A 111 6.97 4.20 13.77
C LEU A 111 6.76 2.79 13.24
N PHE A 112 6.96 1.77 14.07
CA PHE A 112 6.80 0.39 13.64
C PHE A 112 5.35 0.04 13.33
N VAL A 113 4.38 0.56 14.10
CA VAL A 113 2.95 0.44 13.78
C VAL A 113 2.63 1.09 12.42
N TYR A 114 3.18 2.28 12.16
CA TYR A 114 3.03 2.94 10.85
C TYR A 114 3.63 2.09 9.72
N LEU A 115 4.85 1.56 9.93
CA LEU A 115 5.57 0.78 8.94
C LEU A 115 4.95 -0.60 8.67
N LEU A 116 4.04 -1.13 9.51
CA LEU A 116 3.29 -2.36 9.20
C LEU A 116 2.53 -2.27 7.86
N ASN A 117 2.05 -1.08 7.52
CA ASN A 117 1.30 -0.83 6.29
C ASN A 117 2.09 0.02 5.26
N HIS A 118 3.32 0.45 5.59
CA HIS A 118 4.13 1.36 4.80
C HIS A 118 5.56 0.82 4.64
N ILE A 119 5.66 -0.40 4.08
CA ILE A 119 6.93 -1.16 4.02
C ILE A 119 7.80 -0.83 2.80
N ARG A 120 7.31 -0.01 1.85
CA ARG A 120 8.02 0.26 0.60
C ARG A 120 9.05 1.40 0.80
N LEU A 121 10.08 1.13 1.59
CA LEU A 121 11.23 2.00 1.80
C LEU A 121 12.48 1.47 1.08
N PRO A 122 13.36 2.34 0.56
CA PRO A 122 14.62 1.91 0.01
C PRO A 122 15.60 1.43 1.10
N HIS A 123 16.56 0.61 0.69
CA HIS A 123 17.55 0.00 1.57
C HIS A 123 18.29 0.99 2.49
N ASN A 124 18.74 2.12 1.95
CA ASN A 124 19.43 3.15 2.73
C ASN A 124 18.58 3.70 3.87
N ILE A 125 17.28 3.83 3.67
CA ILE A 125 16.36 4.30 4.72
C ILE A 125 16.11 3.22 5.77
N TRP A 126 15.98 1.94 5.36
CA TRP A 126 15.92 0.83 6.31
C TRP A 126 17.18 0.77 7.19
N LYS A 127 18.37 0.97 6.61
CA LYS A 127 19.61 1.06 7.38
C LYS A 127 19.62 2.22 8.37
N LEU A 128 19.16 3.39 7.93
CA LEU A 128 19.07 4.56 8.79
C LEU A 128 18.12 4.34 9.96
N ILE A 129 16.99 3.66 9.73
CA ILE A 129 16.05 3.27 10.80
C ILE A 129 16.71 2.29 11.77
N ASP A 130 17.47 1.31 11.27
CA ASP A 130 18.23 0.38 12.11
C ASP A 130 19.28 1.08 12.96
N GLU A 131 20.07 1.98 12.36
CA GLU A 131 21.08 2.77 13.06
C GLU A 131 20.50 3.64 14.20
N LYS A 132 19.26 4.13 14.03
CA LYS A 132 18.58 4.99 15.02
C LYS A 132 17.86 4.21 16.11
N PHE A 133 17.27 3.08 15.76
CA PHE A 133 16.37 2.34 16.66
C PHE A 133 16.88 0.94 17.02
N GLU A 134 18.11 0.58 16.62
CA GLU A 134 18.77 -0.70 16.93
C GLU A 134 17.87 -1.90 16.62
N VAL A 135 17.28 -1.90 15.40
CA VAL A 135 16.22 -2.86 15.00
C VAL A 135 16.73 -4.29 15.02
N LEU A 136 17.91 -4.54 14.46
CA LEU A 136 18.50 -5.87 14.40
C LEU A 136 18.92 -6.36 15.78
N GLU A 137 19.38 -5.45 16.66
CA GLU A 137 19.77 -5.79 18.03
C GLU A 137 18.54 -6.11 18.90
N ASP A 138 17.45 -5.35 18.75
CA ASP A 138 16.21 -5.49 19.52
C ASP A 138 15.22 -6.52 18.94
N MET A 139 15.63 -7.30 17.94
CA MET A 139 14.76 -8.21 17.16
C MET A 139 13.95 -9.17 18.05
N GLU A 140 14.54 -9.67 19.15
CA GLU A 140 13.85 -10.62 20.04
C GLU A 140 12.72 -9.94 20.84
N ASP A 141 12.89 -8.68 21.23
CA ASP A 141 11.85 -7.91 21.92
C ASP A 141 10.76 -7.47 20.94
N LEU A 142 11.14 -7.08 19.72
CA LEU A 142 10.21 -6.71 18.66
C LEU A 142 9.30 -7.87 18.25
N LYS A 143 9.79 -9.12 18.22
CA LYS A 143 9.00 -10.33 17.93
C LYS A 143 7.85 -10.57 18.91
N GLN A 144 7.91 -10.01 20.12
CA GLN A 144 6.84 -10.11 21.09
C GLN A 144 5.65 -9.18 20.78
N ARG A 145 5.88 -8.16 19.96
CA ARG A 145 4.92 -7.07 19.67
C ARG A 145 4.50 -6.97 18.23
N PHE A 146 5.34 -7.43 17.29
CA PHE A 146 5.12 -7.29 15.85
C PHE A 146 5.15 -8.64 15.12
N PRO A 147 4.42 -8.77 13.99
CA PRO A 147 4.39 -10.00 13.20
C PRO A 147 5.78 -10.41 12.70
N ALA A 148 6.08 -11.70 12.76
CA ALA A 148 7.38 -12.25 12.34
C ALA A 148 7.69 -11.96 10.86
N ASP A 149 6.70 -12.03 9.98
CA ASP A 149 6.89 -11.76 8.54
C ASP A 149 7.30 -10.32 8.28
N PHE A 150 6.71 -9.36 9.01
CA PHE A 150 7.09 -7.95 8.96
C PHE A 150 8.54 -7.75 9.42
N LEU A 151 8.93 -8.34 10.53
CA LEU A 151 10.29 -8.21 11.06
C LEU A 151 11.32 -8.89 10.16
N ASN A 152 11.00 -10.04 9.58
CA ASN A 152 11.84 -10.72 8.61
C ASN A 152 12.03 -9.87 7.34
N TYR A 153 10.97 -9.20 6.88
CA TYR A 153 11.03 -8.27 5.76
C TYR A 153 11.98 -7.11 6.05
N ILE A 154 11.85 -6.45 7.21
CA ILE A 154 12.73 -5.36 7.62
C ILE A 154 14.19 -5.83 7.69
N ALA A 155 14.46 -6.92 8.41
CA ALA A 155 15.81 -7.47 8.56
C ALA A 155 16.44 -7.75 7.19
N TYR A 156 15.67 -8.34 6.27
CA TYR A 156 16.14 -8.60 4.92
C TYR A 156 16.56 -7.30 4.19
N TYR A 157 15.74 -6.24 4.25
CA TYR A 157 16.02 -5.00 3.52
C TYR A 157 16.98 -4.05 4.25
N ILE A 158 17.28 -4.26 5.52
CA ILE A 158 18.43 -3.64 6.20
C ILE A 158 19.75 -4.20 5.64
N GLU A 159 19.80 -5.49 5.31
CA GLU A 159 21.01 -6.17 4.85
C GLU A 159 21.15 -6.19 3.31
N ASN A 160 20.06 -6.08 2.58
CA ASN A 160 20.03 -6.26 1.13
C ASN A 160 19.42 -5.07 0.39
N PRO A 161 19.92 -4.73 -0.81
CA PRO A 161 19.32 -3.69 -1.65
C PRO A 161 17.87 -4.01 -2.01
N THR A 162 17.08 -2.97 -2.23
CA THR A 162 15.72 -3.09 -2.79
C THR A 162 15.77 -3.47 -4.27
N PHE A 163 14.76 -4.21 -4.75
CA PHE A 163 14.68 -4.65 -6.16
C PHE A 163 14.49 -3.51 -7.15
N ILE A 164 13.96 -2.36 -6.70
CA ILE A 164 13.72 -1.20 -7.53
C ILE A 164 14.53 -0.02 -6.99
N PRO A 165 15.44 0.56 -7.78
CA PRO A 165 16.24 1.71 -7.36
C PRO A 165 15.38 2.99 -7.39
N TYR A 166 15.10 3.56 -6.22
CA TYR A 166 14.20 4.72 -6.09
C TYR A 166 14.67 5.98 -6.83
N GLY A 167 15.98 6.13 -7.08
CA GLY A 167 16.52 7.28 -7.77
C GLY A 167 16.12 7.46 -9.23
N TYR A 168 15.49 6.43 -9.82
CA TYR A 168 15.03 6.46 -11.23
C TYR A 168 13.54 6.74 -11.37
N PHE A 169 12.78 6.84 -10.28
CA PHE A 169 11.37 7.20 -10.36
C PHE A 169 11.19 8.60 -10.94
N ARG A 170 10.21 8.73 -11.82
CA ARG A 170 9.77 10.00 -12.40
C ARG A 170 8.26 10.10 -12.41
N TYR A 171 7.77 11.31 -12.17
CA TYR A 171 6.36 11.61 -12.37
C TYR A 171 6.12 11.94 -13.84
N ASP A 172 5.11 11.33 -14.45
CA ASP A 172 4.76 11.57 -15.86
C ASP A 172 4.05 12.92 -16.06
N SER A 173 3.35 13.39 -15.04
CA SER A 173 2.73 14.71 -15.05
C SER A 173 2.94 15.46 -13.73
N LEU A 174 2.81 16.79 -13.81
CA LEU A 174 2.82 17.67 -12.63
C LEU A 174 1.40 17.69 -12.03
N LYS A 175 0.96 16.59 -11.42
CA LYS A 175 -0.31 16.56 -10.69
C LYS A 175 -0.12 17.09 -9.27
N GLU A 176 -1.13 17.79 -8.78
CA GLU A 176 -1.18 18.26 -7.38
C GLU A 176 -1.63 17.15 -6.41
N GLU A 177 -2.13 16.02 -6.94
CA GLU A 177 -2.63 14.91 -6.13
C GLU A 177 -1.49 13.92 -5.78
N PRO A 178 -1.52 13.35 -4.57
CA PRO A 178 -0.54 12.35 -4.18
C PRO A 178 -0.62 11.11 -5.11
N VAL A 179 0.53 10.67 -5.59
CA VAL A 179 0.62 9.47 -6.41
C VAL A 179 0.70 8.23 -5.52
N ASN A 180 -0.05 7.18 -5.84
CA ASN A 180 0.01 5.92 -5.11
C ASN A 180 1.28 5.12 -5.48
N GLY A 181 2.41 5.51 -4.89
CA GLY A 181 3.70 4.87 -5.13
C GLY A 181 3.76 3.41 -4.70
N ASP A 182 3.08 3.04 -3.61
CA ASP A 182 3.03 1.65 -3.14
C ASP A 182 2.27 0.75 -4.11
N GLY A 183 1.12 1.23 -4.62
CA GLY A 183 0.36 0.52 -5.63
C GLY A 183 1.15 0.27 -6.91
N TYR A 184 1.93 1.27 -7.36
CA TYR A 184 2.83 1.12 -8.49
C TYR A 184 3.90 0.04 -8.23
N ILE A 185 4.62 0.14 -7.10
CA ILE A 185 5.70 -0.80 -6.76
C ILE A 185 5.14 -2.22 -6.63
N ASP A 186 3.99 -2.39 -5.99
CA ASP A 186 3.33 -3.70 -5.85
C ASP A 186 2.92 -4.29 -7.20
N GLY A 187 2.35 -3.46 -8.07
CA GLY A 187 2.00 -3.83 -9.44
C GLY A 187 3.23 -4.27 -10.24
N TYR A 188 4.28 -3.47 -10.22
CA TYR A 188 5.56 -3.79 -10.87
C TYR A 188 6.15 -5.11 -10.36
N LEU A 189 6.27 -5.28 -9.04
CA LEU A 189 6.84 -6.51 -8.45
C LEU A 189 6.01 -7.75 -8.80
N LYS A 190 4.70 -7.63 -8.85
CA LYS A 190 3.81 -8.72 -9.25
C LYS A 190 4.10 -9.16 -10.68
N VAL A 191 4.16 -8.21 -11.62
CA VAL A 191 4.45 -8.51 -13.04
C VAL A 191 5.87 -9.07 -13.18
N LYS A 192 6.83 -8.49 -12.50
CA LYS A 192 8.21 -9.00 -12.49
C LYS A 192 8.29 -10.45 -12.04
N HIS A 193 7.62 -10.83 -10.96
CA HIS A 193 7.59 -12.22 -10.49
C HIS A 193 6.96 -13.16 -11.53
N GLN A 194 5.86 -12.77 -12.18
CA GLN A 194 5.25 -13.56 -13.24
C GLN A 194 6.23 -13.80 -14.41
N ILE A 195 6.96 -12.75 -14.81
CA ILE A 195 7.97 -12.86 -15.88
C ILE A 195 9.13 -13.77 -15.45
N ASP A 196 9.61 -13.67 -14.21
CA ASP A 196 10.67 -14.49 -13.64
C ASP A 196 10.25 -15.96 -13.55
N ASP A 197 8.98 -16.26 -13.29
CA ASP A 197 8.38 -17.60 -13.29
C ASP A 197 8.12 -18.13 -14.71
N GLY A 198 8.40 -17.33 -15.74
CA GLY A 198 8.26 -17.70 -17.14
C GLY A 198 6.86 -17.46 -17.73
N GLU A 199 5.95 -16.83 -16.99
CA GLU A 199 4.67 -16.38 -17.50
C GLU A 199 4.87 -15.20 -18.46
N ARG A 200 4.05 -15.15 -19.50
CA ARG A 200 4.12 -14.08 -20.53
C ARG A 200 2.77 -13.53 -20.90
N GLU A 201 1.73 -14.36 -20.76
CA GLU A 201 0.38 -13.98 -21.09
C GLU A 201 -0.13 -12.94 -20.10
N GLY A 202 -0.63 -11.81 -20.62
CA GLY A 202 -1.14 -10.69 -19.82
C GLY A 202 -0.08 -9.80 -19.18
N CYS A 203 1.23 -10.16 -19.24
CA CYS A 203 2.26 -9.34 -18.58
C CYS A 203 2.49 -7.99 -19.28
N LEU A 204 2.33 -7.90 -20.61
CA LEU A 204 2.42 -6.60 -21.31
C LEU A 204 1.28 -5.68 -20.92
N GLU A 205 0.06 -6.20 -20.89
CA GLU A 205 -1.12 -5.48 -20.45
C GLU A 205 -0.98 -5.02 -18.98
N ALA A 206 -0.44 -5.87 -18.12
CA ALA A 206 -0.21 -5.53 -16.74
C ALA A 206 0.87 -4.44 -16.53
N LEU A 207 1.90 -4.40 -17.41
CA LEU A 207 2.85 -3.28 -17.46
C LEU A 207 2.20 -2.00 -17.97
N ASP A 208 1.27 -2.10 -18.96
CA ASP A 208 0.53 -0.94 -19.45
C ASP A 208 -0.42 -0.36 -18.39
N GLU A 209 -0.96 -1.20 -17.49
CA GLU A 209 -1.78 -0.75 -16.37
C GLU A 209 -1.00 0.12 -15.36
N LEU A 210 0.34 -0.01 -15.28
CA LEU A 210 1.17 0.83 -14.40
C LEU A 210 1.15 2.31 -14.82
N GLU A 211 0.91 2.62 -16.09
CA GLU A 211 0.78 4.01 -16.58
C GLU A 211 -0.35 4.77 -15.87
N ALA A 212 -1.36 4.06 -15.34
CA ALA A 212 -2.45 4.66 -14.58
C ALA A 212 -2.01 5.34 -13.27
N PHE A 213 -0.84 4.97 -12.74
CA PHE A 213 -0.28 5.57 -11.52
C PHE A 213 0.39 6.94 -11.76
N ASP A 214 0.56 7.38 -13.01
CA ASP A 214 1.26 8.62 -13.35
C ASP A 214 2.73 8.65 -12.88
N LEU A 215 3.32 7.47 -12.82
CA LEU A 215 4.71 7.20 -12.48
C LEU A 215 5.37 6.42 -13.60
N TYR A 216 6.66 6.63 -13.76
CA TYR A 216 7.51 5.85 -14.64
C TYR A 216 8.78 5.41 -13.92
N HIS A 217 9.20 4.19 -14.20
CA HIS A 217 10.51 3.66 -13.82
C HIS A 217 11.13 2.88 -14.99
N PRO A 218 12.42 3.09 -15.34
CA PRO A 218 13.05 2.45 -16.52
C PRO A 218 13.05 0.91 -16.44
N TYR A 219 12.91 0.32 -15.28
CA TYR A 219 12.79 -1.14 -15.14
C TYR A 219 11.51 -1.71 -15.73
N GLU A 220 10.46 -0.92 -15.94
CA GLU A 220 9.31 -1.36 -16.74
C GLU A 220 9.74 -1.68 -18.18
N ASP A 221 10.54 -0.81 -18.77
CA ASP A 221 11.06 -1.02 -20.12
C ASP A 221 12.02 -2.21 -20.18
N VAL A 222 12.80 -2.45 -19.13
CA VAL A 222 13.62 -3.67 -19.01
C VAL A 222 12.74 -4.93 -19.05
N GLU A 223 11.65 -4.96 -18.28
CA GLU A 223 10.73 -6.10 -18.29
C GLU A 223 9.99 -6.23 -19.64
N ARG A 224 9.61 -5.12 -20.28
CA ARG A 224 9.06 -5.13 -21.65
C ARG A 224 10.05 -5.72 -22.67
N ILE A 225 11.34 -5.36 -22.58
CA ILE A 225 12.39 -5.92 -23.43
C ILE A 225 12.50 -7.44 -23.22
N ARG A 226 12.52 -7.90 -21.97
CA ARG A 226 12.54 -9.33 -21.63
C ARG A 226 11.34 -10.07 -22.24
N LEU A 227 10.14 -9.51 -22.14
CA LEU A 227 8.93 -10.08 -22.71
C LEU A 227 9.02 -10.14 -24.25
N TYR A 228 9.39 -9.05 -24.92
CA TYR A 228 9.52 -9.03 -26.38
C TYR A 228 10.52 -10.08 -26.87
N CYS A 229 11.68 -10.20 -26.24
CA CYS A 229 12.66 -11.24 -26.55
C CYS A 229 12.07 -12.64 -26.37
N GLY A 230 11.38 -12.88 -25.26
CA GLY A 230 10.76 -14.14 -24.95
C GLY A 230 9.59 -14.54 -25.85
N MET A 231 8.93 -13.58 -26.47
CA MET A 231 7.84 -13.74 -27.44
C MET A 231 8.33 -13.82 -28.90
N GLY A 232 9.64 -13.73 -29.14
CA GLY A 232 10.20 -13.70 -30.50
C GLY A 232 10.04 -12.34 -31.21
N ARG A 233 9.70 -11.27 -30.49
CA ARG A 233 9.55 -9.89 -30.97
C ARG A 233 10.86 -9.10 -30.80
N ALA A 234 12.00 -9.71 -31.17
CA ALA A 234 13.32 -9.19 -30.89
C ALA A 234 13.60 -7.79 -31.48
N GLU A 235 12.98 -7.43 -32.60
CA GLU A 235 13.13 -6.11 -33.23
C GLU A 235 12.53 -5.01 -32.34
N GLU A 236 11.39 -5.26 -31.70
CA GLU A 236 10.73 -4.33 -30.80
C GLU A 236 11.52 -4.19 -29.51
N GLY A 237 12.00 -5.31 -28.96
CA GLY A 237 12.90 -5.31 -27.80
C GLY A 237 14.18 -4.51 -28.07
N SER A 238 14.83 -4.68 -29.23
CA SER A 238 16.03 -3.93 -29.61
C SER A 238 15.78 -2.43 -29.69
N LYS A 239 14.68 -2.00 -30.33
CA LYS A 239 14.34 -0.57 -30.41
C LYS A 239 14.14 0.08 -29.04
N LEU A 240 13.50 -0.67 -28.14
CA LEU A 240 13.27 -0.20 -26.78
C LEU A 240 14.58 -0.14 -25.98
N ALA A 241 15.45 -1.16 -26.13
CA ALA A 241 16.76 -1.18 -25.50
C ALA A 241 17.66 -0.02 -26.00
N ASP A 242 17.68 0.25 -27.31
CA ASP A 242 18.45 1.35 -27.88
C ASP A 242 18.00 2.72 -27.31
N ARG A 243 16.69 2.89 -27.11
CA ARG A 243 16.13 4.10 -26.48
C ARG A 243 16.56 4.21 -25.02
N LEU A 244 16.46 3.13 -24.26
CA LEU A 244 16.79 3.10 -22.85
C LEU A 244 18.27 3.39 -22.63
N LEU A 245 19.17 2.77 -23.40
CA LEU A 245 20.62 3.01 -23.37
C LEU A 245 21.01 4.45 -23.78
N ALA A 246 20.24 5.06 -24.68
CA ALA A 246 20.47 6.46 -25.05
C ALA A 246 20.08 7.44 -23.92
N GLU A 247 19.08 7.08 -23.13
CA GLU A 247 18.61 7.89 -22.00
C GLU A 247 19.44 7.68 -20.74
N TYR A 248 19.93 6.46 -20.51
CA TYR A 248 20.73 6.06 -19.33
C TYR A 248 22.05 5.41 -19.78
N PRO A 249 23.00 6.18 -20.36
CA PRO A 249 24.20 5.61 -20.99
C PRO A 249 25.22 5.02 -20.00
N ASP A 250 25.17 5.42 -18.74
CA ASP A 250 26.13 5.02 -17.70
C ASP A 250 25.59 3.92 -16.77
N ASP A 251 24.35 3.45 -17.00
CA ASP A 251 23.73 2.43 -16.16
C ASP A 251 23.93 1.03 -16.71
N GLU A 252 24.31 0.09 -15.83
CA GLU A 252 24.37 -1.34 -16.14
C GLU A 252 22.99 -1.97 -15.83
N TYR A 253 22.17 -2.23 -16.87
CA TYR A 253 20.88 -2.92 -16.79
C TYR A 253 20.98 -4.44 -17.01
#